data_b7a924488309dbb7990f703b1ad3ba63
#
_entry.id   b7a924488309dbb7990f703b1ad3ba63
#
_cell.length_a   1.000
_cell.length_b   1.000
_cell.length_c   1.000
_cell.angle_alpha   90.00
_cell.angle_beta   90.00
_cell.angle_gamma   90.00
#
_symmetry.space_group_name_H-M   'P 1'
#
loop_
_entity.id
_entity.type
_entity.pdbx_description
1 polymer ?
#
loop_
_entity_poly.entity_id
_entity_poly.type
_entity_poly.pdbx_seq_one_letter_code
_entity_poly.pdbx_strand_id
1 'polypeptide(L)' 'MMDQKKIQELISRSQQEDAVAFSLLVSTFQPLVFRLAFRLLCDEDEAKDMVQETFVKVWLALG' A
#
# COMPACT_ATOMS: atom_id res chain seq x y z
N MET A 1 -10.49 -5.89 10.27
CA MET A 1 -9.16 -6.04 9.67
C MET A 1 -9.15 -7.23 8.74
N MET A 2 -8.49 -7.13 7.61
CA MET A 2 -8.44 -8.21 6.63
C MET A 2 -7.57 -9.34 7.16
N ASP A 3 -8.01 -10.60 6.99
CA ASP A 3 -7.22 -11.70 7.49
C ASP A 3 -6.00 -11.98 6.58
N GLN A 4 -5.02 -12.71 7.11
CA GLN A 4 -3.76 -12.94 6.45
C GLN A 4 -3.91 -13.70 5.13
N LYS A 5 -4.85 -14.63 5.07
CA LYS A 5 -5.11 -15.42 3.88
C LYS A 5 -5.62 -14.53 2.74
N LYS A 6 -6.52 -13.60 3.07
CA LYS A 6 -7.05 -12.65 2.09
C LYS A 6 -5.96 -11.71 1.59
N ILE A 7 -5.09 -11.27 2.47
CA ILE A 7 -3.96 -10.41 2.09
C ILE A 7 -3.02 -11.15 1.14
N GLN A 8 -2.71 -12.42 1.42
CA GLN A 8 -1.85 -13.21 0.55
C GLN A 8 -2.47 -13.42 -0.82
N GLU A 9 -3.79 -13.62 -0.88
CA GLU A 9 -4.50 -13.75 -2.14
C GLU A 9 -4.40 -12.48 -2.97
N LEU A 10 -4.58 -11.31 -2.33
CA LEU A 10 -4.48 -10.02 -3.02
C LEU A 10 -3.06 -9.77 -3.52
N ILE A 11 -2.05 -10.13 -2.74
CA ILE A 11 -0.66 -10.00 -3.18
C ILE A 11 -0.40 -10.87 -4.41
N SER A 12 -0.86 -12.12 -4.38
CA SER A 12 -0.68 -13.03 -5.50
C SER A 12 -1.34 -12.48 -6.77
N ARG A 13 -2.56 -11.96 -6.65
CA ARG A 13 -3.26 -11.36 -7.78
C ARG A 13 -2.57 -10.09 -8.27
N SER A 14 -2.03 -9.29 -7.36
CA SER A 14 -1.29 -8.07 -7.73
C SER A 14 -0.02 -8.40 -8.50
N GLN A 15 0.63 -9.51 -8.16
CA GLN A 15 1.81 -9.97 -8.88
C GLN A 15 1.49 -10.38 -10.32
N GLN A 16 0.22 -10.65 -10.61
CA GLN A 16 -0.28 -10.94 -11.96
C GLN A 16 -0.79 -9.66 -12.65
N GLU A 17 -0.36 -8.51 -12.16
CA GLU A 17 -0.74 -7.20 -12.71
C GLU A 17 -2.24 -6.91 -12.60
N ASP A 18 -2.89 -7.46 -11.57
CA ASP A 18 -4.31 -7.18 -11.30
C ASP A 18 -4.42 -5.84 -10.55
N ALA A 19 -4.73 -4.79 -11.29
CA ALA A 19 -4.82 -3.45 -10.72
C ALA A 19 -5.92 -3.32 -9.66
N VAL A 20 -7.00 -4.09 -9.80
CA VAL A 20 -8.08 -4.06 -8.80
C VAL A 20 -7.60 -4.65 -7.49
N ALA A 21 -6.91 -5.79 -7.54
CA ALA A 21 -6.37 -6.40 -6.34
C ALA A 21 -5.35 -5.49 -5.65
N PHE A 22 -4.49 -4.85 -6.43
CA PHE A 22 -3.52 -3.90 -5.88
C PHE A 22 -4.21 -2.70 -5.23
N SER A 23 -5.26 -2.18 -5.87
CA SER A 23 -6.03 -1.07 -5.31
C SER A 23 -6.63 -1.43 -3.95
N LEU A 24 -7.12 -2.66 -3.80
CA LEU A 24 -7.63 -3.15 -2.52
C LEU A 24 -6.55 -3.23 -1.46
N LEU A 25 -5.35 -3.68 -1.83
CA LEU A 25 -4.21 -3.68 -0.92
C LEU A 25 -3.87 -2.26 -0.45
N VAL A 26 -3.81 -1.33 -1.39
CA VAL A 26 -3.51 0.07 -1.08
C VAL A 26 -4.56 0.63 -0.10
N SER A 27 -5.84 0.42 -0.40
CA SER A 27 -6.92 0.90 0.46
C SER A 27 -6.85 0.31 1.87
N THR A 28 -6.41 -0.94 1.98
CA THR A 28 -6.29 -1.62 3.26
C THR A 28 -5.15 -1.05 4.10
N PHE A 29 -3.99 -0.80 3.48
CA PHE A 29 -2.80 -0.44 4.22
C PHE A 29 -2.49 1.06 4.22
N GLN A 30 -3.11 1.83 3.33
CA GLN A 30 -2.83 3.25 3.22
C GLN A 30 -2.97 4.02 4.55
N PRO A 31 -4.05 3.82 5.33
CA PRO A 31 -4.18 4.55 6.60
C PRO A 31 -3.06 4.22 7.58
N LEU A 32 -2.64 2.96 7.62
CA LEU A 32 -1.56 2.53 8.50
C LEU A 32 -0.22 3.13 8.08
N VAL A 33 0.09 3.05 6.79
CA VAL A 33 1.34 3.59 6.26
C VAL A 33 1.38 5.10 6.42
N PHE A 34 0.25 5.78 6.18
CA PHE A 34 0.17 7.22 6.37
C PHE A 34 0.44 7.60 7.83
N ARG A 35 -0.15 6.86 8.77
CA ARG A 35 0.06 7.13 10.20
C ARG A 35 1.53 7.01 10.57
N LEU A 36 2.20 5.96 10.09
CA LEU A 36 3.61 5.76 10.37
C LEU A 36 4.46 6.87 9.73
N ALA A 37 4.17 7.22 8.49
CA ALA A 37 4.89 8.27 7.79
C ALA A 37 4.70 9.62 8.48
N PHE A 38 3.48 9.93 8.92
CA PHE A 38 3.21 11.16 9.63
C PHE A 38 3.98 11.24 10.94
N ARG A 39 4.09 10.13 11.66
CA ARG A 39 4.87 10.08 12.90
C ARG A 39 6.34 10.41 12.67
N LEU A 40 6.89 9.96 11.56
CA LEU A 40 8.30 10.17 11.24
C LEU A 40 8.57 11.58 10.71
N LEU A 41 7.67 12.09 9.88
CA LEU A 41 7.91 13.34 9.15
C LEU A 41 7.25 14.55 9.81
N CYS A 42 6.20 14.33 10.60
CA CYS A 42 5.43 15.40 11.25
C CYS A 42 4.91 16.43 10.25
N ASP A 43 4.67 16.02 9.00
CA ASP A 43 4.19 16.88 7.94
C ASP A 43 3.21 16.09 7.08
N GLU A 44 1.97 16.60 6.95
CA GLU A 44 0.90 15.90 6.26
C GLU A 44 1.22 15.71 4.77
N ASP A 45 1.70 16.77 4.11
CA ASP A 45 1.98 16.71 2.68
C ASP A 45 3.13 15.76 2.38
N GLU A 46 4.19 15.82 3.16
CA GLU A 46 5.32 14.90 3.00
C GLU A 46 4.91 13.46 3.29
N ALA A 47 4.04 13.26 4.29
CA ALA A 47 3.55 11.93 4.61
C ALA A 47 2.73 11.36 3.46
N LYS A 48 1.88 12.16 2.84
CA LYS A 48 1.09 11.74 1.67
C LYS A 48 2.00 11.38 0.51
N ASP A 49 3.03 12.17 0.26
CA ASP A 49 3.98 11.90 -0.81
C ASP A 49 4.73 10.61 -0.56
N MET A 50 5.15 10.37 0.69
CA MET A 50 5.84 9.13 1.04
C MET A 50 4.96 7.91 0.86
N VAL A 51 3.70 7.99 1.25
CA VAL A 51 2.74 6.90 1.08
C VAL A 51 2.58 6.57 -0.39
N GLN A 52 2.36 7.59 -1.22
CA GLN A 52 2.17 7.41 -2.65
C GLN A 52 3.40 6.79 -3.29
N GLU A 53 4.58 7.31 -2.98
CA GLU A 53 5.84 6.81 -3.51
C GLU A 53 6.10 5.37 -3.09
N THR A 54 5.77 5.03 -1.84
CA THR A 54 5.92 3.67 -1.33
C THR A 54 5.08 2.69 -2.12
N PHE A 55 3.81 3.02 -2.39
CA PHE A 55 2.93 2.11 -3.13
C PHE A 55 3.32 2.00 -4.60
N VAL A 56 3.82 3.07 -5.20
CA VAL A 56 4.35 3.00 -6.57
C VAL A 56 5.52 2.02 -6.64
N LYS A 57 6.45 2.10 -5.68
CA LYS A 57 7.58 1.19 -5.64
C LYS A 57 7.14 -0.26 -5.43
N VAL A 58 6.14 -0.47 -4.59
CA VAL A 58 5.59 -1.82 -4.37
C VAL A 58 4.99 -2.35 -5.66
N TRP A 59 4.21 -1.55 -6.37
CA TRP A 59 3.61 -1.96 -7.64
C TRP A 59 4.65 -2.36 -8.65
N LEU A 60 5.70 -1.56 -8.79
CA LEU A 60 6.79 -1.85 -9.73
C LEU A 60 7.56 -3.11 -9.34
N ALA A 61 7.72 -3.36 -8.05
CA ALA A 61 8.42 -4.55 -7.57
C ALA A 61 7.62 -5.83 -7.77
N LEU A 62 6.29 -5.74 -7.81
CA LEU A 62 5.42 -6.89 -8.03
C LEU A 62 5.41 -7.34 -9.50
N GLY A 63 5.60 -6.41 -10.39
CA GLY A 63 5.67 -6.68 -11.83
C GLY A 63 7.06 -7.09 -12.28
#